data_d944dc70f4a2dec1cebab73b1514ab98
#
_entry.id   d944dc70f4a2dec1cebab73b1514ab98
#
_cell.length_a   1.000
_cell.length_b   1.000
_cell.length_c   1.000
_cell.angle_alpha   90.00
_cell.angle_beta   90.00
_cell.angle_gamma   90.00
#
_symmetry.space_group_name_H-M   'P 1'
#
loop_
_entity.id
_entity.type
_entity.pdbx_description
1 polymer ?
#
loop_
_entity_poly.entity_id
_entity_poly.type
_entity_poly.pdbx_seq_one_letter_code
_entity_poly.pdbx_strand_id
1 'polypeptide(L)'
;MAQNETPIILDETEQKIINIIDAHRDQIIDFAKDIYTHAELGYKEFRTAEKFANFMKDLGLPTKEHLAVTGVKAYLNEEKKDNVSLALIGELDALRIPEHKYANPETQGAHCCGH
;
A
#
# COMPACT_ATOMS: atom_id res chain seq x y z
N MET A 1 -5.80 34.37 -7.71
CA MET A 1 -6.24 34.58 -6.32
C MET A 1 -5.50 33.59 -5.45
N ALA A 2 -4.67 34.07 -4.52
CA ALA A 2 -4.09 33.19 -3.53
C ALA A 2 -5.23 32.66 -2.65
N GLN A 3 -5.44 31.34 -2.65
CA GLN A 3 -6.32 30.71 -1.67
C GLN A 3 -5.67 30.93 -0.31
N ASN A 4 -6.37 31.58 0.59
CA ASN A 4 -5.98 31.65 2.00
C ASN A 4 -6.07 30.22 2.56
N GLU A 5 -5.03 29.46 2.41
CA GLU A 5 -4.90 28.17 3.09
C GLU A 5 -4.72 28.48 4.57
N THR A 6 -5.73 28.15 5.36
CA THR A 6 -5.60 28.18 6.83
C THR A 6 -4.45 27.22 7.18
N PRO A 7 -3.40 27.66 7.89
CA PRO A 7 -2.30 26.78 8.25
C PRO A 7 -2.82 25.59 9.06
N ILE A 8 -2.43 24.38 8.65
CA ILE A 8 -2.74 23.15 9.37
C ILE A 8 -1.94 23.16 10.65
N ILE A 9 -2.62 23.22 11.80
CA ILE A 9 -2.00 23.11 13.13
C ILE A 9 -2.08 21.64 13.54
N LEU A 10 -0.93 21.00 13.67
CA LEU A 10 -0.82 19.61 14.09
C LEU A 10 -0.74 19.51 15.62
N ASP A 11 -1.40 18.51 16.20
CA ASP A 11 -1.17 18.12 17.57
C ASP A 11 0.13 17.29 17.72
N GLU A 12 0.50 16.97 18.96
CA GLU A 12 1.73 16.21 19.24
C GLU A 12 1.71 14.80 18.63
N THR A 13 0.55 14.15 18.56
CA THR A 13 0.39 12.80 18.01
C THR A 13 0.52 12.84 16.49
N GLU A 14 -0.14 13.79 15.85
CA GLU A 14 -0.04 14.01 14.40
C GLU A 14 1.39 14.32 13.99
N GLN A 15 2.09 15.17 14.74
CA GLN A 15 3.49 15.48 14.47
C GLN A 15 4.41 14.25 14.60
N LYS A 16 4.18 13.38 15.61
CA LYS A 16 4.92 12.12 15.74
C LYS A 16 4.69 11.19 14.55
N ILE A 17 3.45 11.08 14.07
CA ILE A 17 3.11 10.26 12.90
C ILE A 17 3.86 10.77 11.67
N ILE A 18 3.83 12.07 11.41
CA ILE A 18 4.55 12.69 10.29
C ILE A 18 6.04 12.43 10.38
N ASN A 19 6.65 12.61 11.55
CA ASN A 19 8.08 12.39 11.75
C ASN A 19 8.47 10.92 11.49
N ILE A 20 7.64 9.96 11.86
CA ILE A 20 7.86 8.53 11.58
C ILE A 20 7.76 8.27 10.08
N ILE A 21 6.77 8.81 9.40
CA ILE A 21 6.61 8.67 7.95
C ILE A 21 7.82 9.27 7.22
N ASP A 22 8.25 10.46 7.60
CA ASP A 22 9.41 11.11 6.99
C ASP A 22 10.71 10.35 7.23
N ALA A 23 10.88 9.76 8.41
CA ALA A 23 12.04 8.92 8.72
C ALA A 23 12.10 7.64 7.85
N HIS A 24 10.96 7.14 7.39
CA HIS A 24 10.84 5.96 6.51
C HIS A 24 10.56 6.31 5.05
N ARG A 25 10.68 7.57 4.67
CA ARG A 25 10.31 8.08 3.35
C ARG A 25 10.91 7.27 2.20
N ASP A 26 12.21 7.05 2.21
CA ASP A 26 12.90 6.36 1.12
C ASP A 26 12.42 4.91 1.00
N GLN A 27 12.25 4.21 2.12
CA GLN A 27 11.71 2.85 2.17
C GLN A 27 10.30 2.78 1.57
N ILE A 28 9.43 3.74 1.91
CA ILE A 28 8.05 3.80 1.39
C ILE A 28 8.06 4.05 -0.12
N ILE A 29 8.89 5.00 -0.58
CA ILE A 29 9.01 5.34 -2.00
C ILE A 29 9.56 4.14 -2.80
N ASP A 30 10.58 3.47 -2.31
CA ASP A 30 11.18 2.31 -2.98
C ASP A 30 10.19 1.13 -3.03
N PHE A 31 9.43 0.92 -1.97
CA PHE A 31 8.36 -0.07 -1.94
C PHE A 31 7.31 0.21 -3.03
N ALA A 32 6.84 1.44 -3.12
CA ALA A 32 5.84 1.85 -4.11
C ALA A 32 6.39 1.76 -5.55
N LYS A 33 7.62 2.21 -5.78
CA LYS A 33 8.26 2.12 -7.10
C LYS A 33 8.45 0.67 -7.57
N ASP A 34 8.82 -0.21 -6.66
CA ASP A 34 9.00 -1.62 -6.98
C ASP A 34 7.68 -2.27 -7.41
N ILE A 35 6.58 -2.01 -6.70
CA ILE A 35 5.24 -2.47 -7.09
C ILE A 35 4.83 -1.87 -8.44
N TYR A 36 5.04 -0.56 -8.61
CA TYR A 36 4.70 0.16 -9.84
C TYR A 36 5.39 -0.42 -11.08
N THR A 37 6.66 -0.78 -10.96
CA THR A 37 7.44 -1.33 -12.09
C THR A 37 7.16 -2.80 -12.37
N HIS A 38 6.63 -3.54 -11.38
CA HIS A 38 6.29 -4.96 -11.51
C HIS A 38 4.77 -5.16 -11.44
N ALA A 39 4.04 -4.34 -12.17
CA ALA A 39 2.58 -4.35 -12.18
C ALA A 39 2.01 -5.73 -12.55
N GLU A 40 1.09 -6.23 -11.75
CA GLU A 40 0.42 -7.52 -11.91
C GLU A 40 -1.09 -7.32 -12.03
N LEU A 41 -1.74 -8.13 -12.86
CA LEU A 41 -3.18 -8.03 -13.10
C LEU A 41 -3.99 -8.73 -11.99
N GLY A 42 -5.26 -8.38 -11.89
CA GLY A 42 -6.19 -8.94 -10.91
C GLY A 42 -6.18 -10.46 -10.85
N TYR A 43 -6.16 -11.01 -9.64
CA TYR A 43 -5.99 -12.44 -9.30
C TYR A 43 -4.65 -13.05 -9.73
N LYS A 44 -3.70 -12.24 -10.14
CA LYS A 44 -2.33 -12.65 -10.52
C LYS A 44 -1.26 -11.86 -9.76
N GLU A 45 -1.65 -11.13 -8.72
CA GLU A 45 -0.80 -10.24 -7.93
C GLU A 45 0.05 -11.03 -6.91
N PHE A 46 0.63 -12.14 -7.32
CA PHE A 46 1.35 -13.05 -6.41
C PHE A 46 2.61 -12.40 -5.81
N ARG A 47 3.40 -11.74 -6.65
CA ARG A 47 4.61 -11.04 -6.20
C ARG A 47 4.28 -9.83 -5.33
N THR A 48 3.29 -9.05 -5.73
CA THR A 48 2.82 -7.87 -4.99
C THR A 48 2.26 -8.28 -3.62
N ALA A 49 1.45 -9.34 -3.59
CA ALA A 49 0.90 -9.89 -2.35
C ALA A 49 2.00 -10.40 -1.40
N GLU A 50 2.97 -11.17 -1.94
CA GLU A 50 4.11 -11.67 -1.15
C GLU A 50 4.93 -10.52 -0.58
N LYS A 51 5.24 -9.51 -1.39
CA LYS A 51 5.98 -8.32 -0.94
C LYS A 51 5.26 -7.58 0.18
N PHE A 52 3.95 -7.38 0.04
CA PHE A 52 3.14 -6.74 1.08
C PHE A 52 3.07 -7.59 2.35
N ALA A 53 2.85 -8.90 2.22
CA ALA A 53 2.81 -9.81 3.36
C ALA A 53 4.12 -9.83 4.13
N ASN A 54 5.25 -9.88 3.43
CA ASN A 54 6.58 -9.85 4.05
C ASN A 54 6.83 -8.53 4.77
N PHE A 55 6.43 -7.40 4.18
CA PHE A 55 6.53 -6.10 4.82
C PHE A 55 5.74 -6.05 6.15
N MET A 56 4.52 -6.58 6.17
CA MET A 56 3.70 -6.63 7.38
C MET A 56 4.30 -7.57 8.43
N LYS A 57 4.85 -8.72 8.02
CA LYS A 57 5.54 -9.66 8.92
C LYS A 57 6.81 -9.05 9.52
N ASP A 58 7.58 -8.30 8.73
CA ASP A 58 8.79 -7.61 9.19
C ASP A 58 8.48 -6.53 10.24
N LEU A 59 7.28 -5.95 10.17
CA LEU A 59 6.76 -5.06 11.22
C LEU A 59 6.25 -5.82 12.47
N GLY A 60 6.32 -7.15 12.48
CA GLY A 60 5.85 -7.98 13.59
C GLY A 60 4.33 -8.12 13.65
N LEU A 61 3.60 -7.82 12.57
CA LEU A 61 2.15 -7.89 12.54
C LEU A 61 1.65 -9.30 12.18
N PRO A 62 0.68 -9.86 12.92
CA PRO A 62 -0.02 -11.07 12.51
C PRO A 62 -0.63 -10.89 11.11
N THR A 63 -0.22 -11.74 10.17
CA THR A 63 -0.55 -11.58 8.75
C THR A 63 -1.18 -12.85 8.21
N LYS A 64 -2.29 -12.70 7.48
CA LYS A 64 -2.96 -13.77 6.74
C LYS A 64 -2.82 -13.53 5.25
N GLU A 65 -2.47 -14.58 4.52
CA GLU A 65 -2.22 -14.56 3.08
C GLU A 65 -3.23 -15.43 2.33
N HIS A 66 -3.21 -15.32 1.01
CA HIS A 66 -4.03 -16.12 0.10
C HIS A 66 -5.55 -16.00 0.34
N LEU A 67 -5.98 -14.86 0.85
CA LEU A 67 -7.40 -14.55 0.99
C LEU A 67 -7.96 -14.25 -0.41
N ALA A 68 -8.99 -14.97 -0.81
CA ALA A 68 -9.56 -14.87 -2.16
C ALA A 68 -8.48 -14.90 -3.27
N VAL A 69 -7.50 -15.82 -3.16
CA VAL A 69 -6.35 -16.08 -4.02
C VAL A 69 -5.11 -15.26 -3.64
N THR A 70 -5.11 -13.95 -3.78
CA THR A 70 -3.93 -13.08 -3.62
C THR A 70 -4.07 -12.09 -2.45
N GLY A 71 -5.23 -12.00 -1.82
CA GLY A 71 -5.45 -11.03 -0.76
C GLY A 71 -4.59 -11.28 0.48
N VAL A 72 -4.18 -10.20 1.12
CA VAL A 72 -3.40 -10.19 2.35
C VAL A 72 -4.09 -9.32 3.39
N LYS A 73 -4.07 -9.76 4.63
CA LYS A 73 -4.62 -9.01 5.77
C LYS A 73 -3.67 -9.07 6.95
N ALA A 74 -3.38 -7.94 7.55
CA ALA A 74 -2.60 -7.83 8.77
C ALA A 74 -3.41 -7.13 9.86
N TYR A 75 -3.08 -7.43 11.12
CA TYR A 75 -3.75 -6.86 12.28
C TYR A 75 -2.76 -6.07 13.13
N LEU A 76 -3.08 -4.82 13.42
CA LEU A 76 -2.29 -4.00 14.33
C LEU A 76 -2.43 -4.47 15.79
N ASN A 77 -3.65 -4.84 16.20
CA ASN A 77 -3.96 -5.36 17.54
C ASN A 77 -4.83 -6.61 17.41
N GLU A 78 -4.23 -7.78 17.13
CA GLU A 78 -4.99 -9.01 16.87
C GLU A 78 -5.85 -9.43 18.06
N GLU A 79 -5.38 -9.21 19.30
CA GLU A 79 -6.13 -9.50 20.52
C GLU A 79 -7.41 -8.69 20.66
N LYS A 80 -7.53 -7.59 19.93
CA LYS A 80 -8.71 -6.71 19.89
C LYS A 80 -9.50 -6.80 18.59
N LYS A 81 -9.25 -7.83 17.79
CA LYS A 81 -9.86 -7.98 16.46
C LYS A 81 -11.39 -7.95 16.43
N ASP A 82 -12.03 -8.37 17.53
CA ASP A 82 -13.49 -8.36 17.64
C ASP A 82 -14.06 -6.96 17.92
N ASN A 83 -13.18 -5.99 18.23
CA ASN A 83 -13.51 -4.59 18.48
C ASN A 83 -12.92 -3.66 17.41
N VAL A 84 -12.63 -4.18 16.22
CA VAL A 84 -12.06 -3.37 15.13
C VAL A 84 -13.05 -2.28 14.73
N SER A 85 -12.60 -1.06 14.75
CA SER A 85 -13.37 0.12 14.35
C SER A 85 -12.86 0.74 13.04
N LEU A 86 -11.69 0.33 12.56
CA LEU A 86 -11.06 0.90 11.37
C LEU A 86 -10.32 -0.16 10.58
N ALA A 87 -10.49 -0.15 9.25
CA ALA A 87 -9.66 -0.90 8.32
C ALA A 87 -9.11 0.04 7.23
N LEU A 88 -7.83 -0.13 6.92
CA LEU A 88 -7.22 0.48 5.74
C LEU A 88 -7.19 -0.55 4.63
N ILE A 89 -7.73 -0.21 3.47
CA ILE A 89 -7.83 -1.09 2.32
C ILE A 89 -7.01 -0.48 1.18
N GLY A 90 -6.14 -1.29 0.59
CA GLY A 90 -5.41 -0.98 -0.64
C GLY A 90 -5.67 -2.06 -1.68
N GLU A 91 -5.68 -1.69 -2.93
CA GLU A 91 -5.81 -2.62 -4.06
C GLU A 91 -4.43 -2.97 -4.60
N LEU A 92 -4.21 -4.25 -4.92
CA LEU A 92 -2.91 -4.77 -5.36
C LEU A 92 -2.79 -4.84 -6.87
N ASP A 93 -3.91 -4.87 -7.58
CA ASP A 93 -3.96 -5.12 -9.01
C ASP A 93 -3.66 -3.89 -9.86
N ALA A 94 -3.13 -4.15 -11.05
CA ALA A 94 -2.93 -3.19 -12.11
C ALA A 94 -3.99 -3.35 -13.20
N LEU A 95 -4.26 -2.29 -13.93
CA LEU A 95 -5.11 -2.33 -15.12
C LEU A 95 -4.31 -2.84 -16.33
N ARG A 96 -4.95 -3.64 -17.19
CA ARG A 96 -4.35 -4.06 -18.45
C ARG A 96 -4.47 -2.94 -19.49
N ILE A 97 -3.39 -2.19 -19.65
CA ILE A 97 -3.30 -1.06 -20.62
C ILE A 97 -1.94 -1.15 -21.31
N PRO A 98 -1.78 -2.01 -22.31
CA PRO A 98 -0.49 -2.25 -22.97
C PRO A 98 0.11 -1.01 -23.65
N GLU A 99 -0.71 -0.07 -24.06
CA GLU A 99 -0.32 1.22 -24.66
C GLU A 99 0.16 2.26 -23.65
N HIS A 100 0.01 2.00 -22.35
CA HIS A 100 0.50 2.93 -21.34
C HIS A 100 2.03 2.95 -21.33
N LYS A 101 2.64 4.13 -21.29
CA LYS A 101 4.10 4.30 -21.39
C LYS A 101 4.91 3.56 -20.31
N TYR A 102 4.28 3.24 -19.19
CA TYR A 102 4.88 2.50 -18.07
C TYR A 102 4.26 1.11 -17.88
N ALA A 103 3.56 0.60 -18.90
CA ALA A 103 3.06 -0.77 -18.83
C ALA A 103 4.21 -1.77 -18.67
N ASN A 104 4.04 -2.73 -17.78
CA ASN A 104 4.97 -3.84 -17.67
C ASN A 104 4.92 -4.66 -18.97
N PRO A 105 6.04 -4.92 -19.64
CA PRO A 105 6.05 -5.59 -20.94
C PRO A 105 5.57 -7.05 -20.89
N GLU A 106 5.69 -7.71 -19.74
CA GLU A 106 5.28 -9.10 -19.57
C GLU A 106 3.80 -9.22 -19.24
N THR A 107 3.32 -8.44 -18.30
CA THR A 107 1.93 -8.50 -17.83
C THR A 107 0.99 -7.60 -18.61
N GLN A 108 1.52 -6.59 -19.32
CA GLN A 108 0.79 -5.51 -19.95
C GLN A 108 -0.02 -4.66 -18.93
N GLY A 109 0.33 -4.77 -17.67
CA GLY A 109 -0.29 -4.06 -16.57
C GLY A 109 0.36 -2.72 -16.29
N ALA A 110 -0.44 -1.74 -15.89
CA ALA A 110 0.03 -0.45 -15.40
C ALA A 110 -0.77 0.00 -14.18
N HIS A 111 -0.09 0.49 -13.15
CA HIS A 111 -0.72 1.14 -12.01
C HIS A 111 -1.07 2.59 -12.36
N CYS A 112 -2.24 2.79 -12.92
CA CYS A 112 -2.71 4.10 -13.41
C CYS A 112 -4.12 4.45 -12.94
N CYS A 113 -4.74 3.65 -12.08
CA CYS A 113 -6.07 3.91 -11.55
C CYS A 113 -6.05 4.86 -10.35
N GLY A 114 -5.05 4.76 -9.49
CA GLY A 114 -4.92 5.58 -8.28
C GLY A 114 -5.57 4.98 -7.02
N HIS A 115 -6.07 3.75 -7.10
CA HIS A 115 -6.56 3.01 -5.93
C HIS A 115 -5.43 2.16 -5.36
#